data_f9dd8f440b933be495fcc51e4a8ea1cb
#
_entry.id   f9dd8f440b933be495fcc51e4a8ea1cb
#
_cell.length_a   1.000
_cell.length_b   1.000
_cell.length_c   1.000
_cell.angle_alpha   90.00
_cell.angle_beta   90.00
_cell.angle_gamma   90.00
#
_symmetry.space_group_name_H-M   'P 1'
#
loop_
_entity.id
_entity.type
_entity.pdbx_description
1 polymer ?
#
loop_
_entity_poly.entity_id
_entity_poly.type
_entity_poly.pdbx_seq_one_letter_code
_entity_poly.pdbx_strand_id
1 'polypeptide(L)'
;MENKCDVIITYCWNRVGYNILRSLSRKGLAVWCADTSKKNICSMSKYCFGSFTYPDPFKEERAFIDCLKQKIEELKPHMLLPTHDESVIIMRHKDEFPEDLIIPYENADLLLTLSNKASATQLAKECGVPTPCVYTDIDEVKSYPIVFKTVIGNSAKTVFFPSSKDELSKLTNTYCNYEILMEEYIGGCDYSVDCVRWNGFWMSSVYHAILTKTNGGGTTTQREIVCYPELEQYAKQLLDKVDFHGVCGLDFRVVSESGRIAFIEVNTRFTGGLATPIAAGFDIPWTLYKLAKEGKFDEPIKMKCGIKTKWILGDVITLTGRLLTLKLKWVELKQILNFTGFDCFDDYYYDDKFAILGEMSYYLEKLVKNRKLNA
;
A
#
# COMPACT_ATOMS: atom_id res chain seq x y z
N MET A 1 13.47 33.53 2.14
CA MET A 1 13.67 32.21 2.79
C MET A 1 14.10 31.28 1.67
N GLU A 2 15.30 30.71 1.76
CA GLU A 2 15.73 29.68 0.81
C GLU A 2 14.67 28.56 0.78
N ASN A 3 14.35 28.09 -0.41
CA ASN A 3 13.40 26.98 -0.61
C ASN A 3 14.04 25.67 -0.12
N LYS A 4 14.19 25.52 1.19
CA LYS A 4 14.73 24.31 1.78
C LYS A 4 13.83 23.14 1.39
N CYS A 5 14.42 22.08 0.81
CA CYS A 5 13.75 20.83 0.48
C CYS A 5 14.69 19.67 0.79
N ASP A 6 14.38 18.88 1.80
CA ASP A 6 15.15 17.69 2.13
C ASP A 6 14.60 16.46 1.37
N VAL A 7 13.27 16.36 1.27
CA VAL A 7 12.58 15.22 0.64
C VAL A 7 11.39 15.71 -0.18
N ILE A 8 11.23 15.19 -1.38
CA ILE A 8 9.98 15.27 -2.15
C ILE A 8 9.27 13.91 -2.00
N ILE A 9 8.00 13.94 -1.59
CA ILE A 9 7.12 12.77 -1.62
C ILE A 9 6.07 12.94 -2.71
N THR A 10 5.73 11.85 -3.42
CA THR A 10 4.71 11.85 -4.47
C THR A 10 3.45 11.11 -4.02
N TYR A 11 2.36 11.19 -4.80
CA TYR A 11 1.08 10.52 -4.54
C TYR A 11 0.47 10.88 -3.18
N CYS A 12 0.48 12.17 -2.87
CA CYS A 12 0.21 12.74 -1.54
C CYS A 12 -1.28 12.84 -1.16
N TRP A 13 -2.20 12.37 -2.00
CA TRP A 13 -3.64 12.48 -1.73
C TRP A 13 -4.13 11.54 -0.61
N ASN A 14 -3.37 10.52 -0.27
CA ASN A 14 -3.80 9.45 0.63
C ASN A 14 -3.09 9.48 1.98
N ARG A 15 -3.63 8.73 2.93
CA ARG A 15 -3.11 8.60 4.28
C ARG A 15 -1.68 8.05 4.38
N VAL A 16 -1.22 7.27 3.38
CA VAL A 16 0.16 6.74 3.35
C VAL A 16 1.15 7.88 3.22
N GLY A 17 0.97 8.73 2.18
CA GLY A 17 1.78 9.94 2.00
C GLY A 17 1.73 10.86 3.23
N TYR A 18 0.55 10.98 3.85
CA TYR A 18 0.37 11.78 5.06
C TYR A 18 1.17 11.25 6.26
N ASN A 19 1.19 9.94 6.48
CA ASN A 19 1.98 9.34 7.56
C ASN A 19 3.48 9.43 7.28
N ILE A 20 3.93 9.34 6.02
CA ILE A 20 5.31 9.59 5.62
C ILE A 20 5.69 11.06 5.89
N LEU A 21 4.86 12.00 5.44
CA LEU A 21 5.04 13.42 5.69
C LEU A 21 5.23 13.71 7.19
N ARG A 22 4.32 13.20 8.02
CA ARG A 22 4.37 13.39 9.48
C ARG A 22 5.62 12.79 10.11
N SER A 23 5.97 11.56 9.73
CA SER A 23 7.17 10.88 10.22
C SER A 23 8.42 11.73 9.96
N LEU A 24 8.67 12.08 8.71
CA LEU A 24 9.89 12.78 8.29
C LEU A 24 9.93 14.23 8.79
N SER A 25 8.83 14.97 8.71
CA SER A 25 8.80 16.38 9.16
C SER A 25 8.95 16.52 10.67
N ARG A 26 8.45 15.56 11.47
CA ARG A 26 8.65 15.53 12.93
C ARG A 26 10.10 15.24 13.33
N LYS A 27 10.89 14.72 12.42
CA LYS A 27 12.36 14.55 12.55
C LYS A 27 13.14 15.78 12.07
N GLY A 28 12.45 16.87 11.70
CA GLY A 28 13.04 18.15 11.32
C GLY A 28 13.36 18.31 9.84
N LEU A 29 12.91 17.37 8.98
CA LEU A 29 13.10 17.46 7.54
C LEU A 29 12.08 18.41 6.89
N ALA A 30 12.52 19.20 5.91
CA ALA A 30 11.67 19.99 5.05
C ALA A 30 11.11 19.11 3.93
N VAL A 31 9.86 18.62 4.11
CA VAL A 31 9.21 17.69 3.17
C VAL A 31 8.26 18.43 2.25
N TRP A 32 8.47 18.29 0.95
CA TRP A 32 7.60 18.80 -0.11
C TRP A 32 6.66 17.71 -0.59
N CYS A 33 5.39 18.09 -0.81
CA CYS A 33 4.32 17.18 -1.18
C CYS A 33 3.90 17.41 -2.63
N ALA A 34 3.93 16.36 -3.43
CA ALA A 34 3.56 16.42 -4.84
C ALA A 34 2.40 15.46 -5.16
N ASP A 35 1.43 15.93 -5.96
CA ASP A 35 0.24 15.15 -6.35
C ASP A 35 -0.38 15.71 -7.63
N THR A 36 -1.31 14.97 -8.22
CA THR A 36 -2.14 15.45 -9.34
C THR A 36 -3.20 16.46 -8.90
N SER A 37 -3.57 16.49 -7.62
CA SER A 37 -4.55 17.40 -7.01
C SER A 37 -3.86 18.41 -6.10
N LYS A 38 -4.21 19.69 -6.27
CA LYS A 38 -3.67 20.78 -5.46
C LYS A 38 -4.11 20.70 -3.99
N LYS A 39 -5.34 20.21 -3.74
CA LYS A 39 -5.88 20.07 -2.39
C LYS A 39 -5.96 18.60 -2.03
N ASN A 40 -5.11 18.17 -1.14
CA ASN A 40 -5.03 16.81 -0.64
C ASN A 40 -4.62 16.79 0.85
N ILE A 41 -4.65 15.63 1.48
CA ILE A 41 -4.37 15.51 2.92
C ILE A 41 -2.97 16.03 3.29
N CYS A 42 -1.97 15.77 2.45
CA CYS A 42 -0.60 16.24 2.71
C CYS A 42 -0.47 17.74 2.54
N SER A 43 -1.01 18.33 1.43
CA SER A 43 -0.90 19.76 1.17
C SER A 43 -1.66 20.64 2.18
N MET A 44 -2.65 20.07 2.88
CA MET A 44 -3.41 20.74 3.95
C MET A 44 -2.84 20.49 5.36
N SER A 45 -1.81 19.66 5.47
CA SER A 45 -1.12 19.42 6.73
C SER A 45 -0.20 20.59 7.10
N LYS A 46 -0.15 20.92 8.40
CA LYS A 46 0.83 21.88 8.94
C LYS A 46 2.28 21.43 8.79
N TYR A 47 2.51 20.15 8.54
CA TYR A 47 3.82 19.53 8.34
C TYR A 47 4.33 19.64 6.90
N CYS A 48 3.48 20.05 5.96
CA CYS A 48 3.86 20.28 4.58
C CYS A 48 4.71 21.55 4.46
N PHE A 49 5.98 21.42 4.10
CA PHE A 49 6.88 22.56 3.93
C PHE A 49 6.54 23.34 2.64
N GLY A 50 6.18 22.63 1.59
CA GLY A 50 5.73 23.16 0.32
C GLY A 50 5.04 22.10 -0.52
N SER A 51 4.31 22.51 -1.55
CA SER A 51 3.62 21.57 -2.43
C SER A 51 3.59 22.05 -3.87
N PHE A 52 3.53 21.09 -4.80
CA PHE A 52 3.31 21.35 -6.22
C PHE A 52 2.44 20.24 -6.83
N THR A 53 1.91 20.52 -8.04
CA THR A 53 1.15 19.53 -8.80
C THR A 53 1.92 19.05 -10.02
N TYR A 54 1.65 17.82 -10.45
CA TYR A 54 2.21 17.17 -11.63
C TYR A 54 1.10 16.52 -12.47
N PRO A 55 1.33 16.23 -13.78
CA PRO A 55 0.44 15.45 -14.63
C PRO A 55 0.25 14.02 -14.11
N ASP A 56 -0.87 13.38 -14.44
CA ASP A 56 -1.17 12.00 -14.02
C ASP A 56 -0.09 11.02 -14.53
N PRO A 57 0.71 10.37 -13.66
CA PRO A 57 1.82 9.52 -14.08
C PRO A 57 1.39 8.35 -14.96
N PHE A 58 0.16 7.86 -14.79
CA PHE A 58 -0.37 6.71 -15.53
C PHE A 58 -1.01 7.07 -16.87
N LYS A 59 -1.18 8.36 -17.17
CA LYS A 59 -1.76 8.85 -18.42
C LYS A 59 -0.77 9.69 -19.23
N GLU A 60 0.07 10.43 -18.55
CA GLU A 60 0.96 11.44 -19.13
C GLU A 60 2.38 11.23 -18.59
N GLU A 61 2.90 9.98 -18.72
CA GLU A 61 4.19 9.55 -18.13
C GLU A 61 5.33 10.53 -18.42
N ARG A 62 5.51 10.95 -19.69
CA ARG A 62 6.59 11.87 -20.05
C ARG A 62 6.44 13.24 -19.38
N ALA A 63 5.26 13.83 -19.42
CA ALA A 63 5.00 15.14 -18.81
C ALA A 63 5.17 15.08 -17.28
N PHE A 64 4.83 13.95 -16.64
CA PHE A 64 5.07 13.72 -15.21
C PHE A 64 6.58 13.72 -14.90
N ILE A 65 7.39 12.98 -15.66
CA ILE A 65 8.85 12.92 -15.47
C ILE A 65 9.49 14.29 -15.70
N ASP A 66 9.12 15.00 -16.77
CA ASP A 66 9.64 16.34 -17.05
C ASP A 66 9.30 17.34 -15.93
N CYS A 67 8.09 17.28 -15.39
CA CYS A 67 7.69 18.09 -14.23
C CYS A 67 8.54 17.77 -12.99
N LEU A 68 8.77 16.49 -12.68
CA LEU A 68 9.62 16.11 -11.56
C LEU A 68 11.07 16.59 -11.75
N LYS A 69 11.64 16.42 -12.94
CA LYS A 69 13.00 16.89 -13.25
C LYS A 69 13.14 18.40 -13.01
N GLN A 70 12.21 19.20 -13.54
CA GLN A 70 12.20 20.65 -13.34
C GLN A 70 12.14 20.99 -11.84
N LYS A 71 11.29 20.32 -11.06
CA LYS A 71 11.13 20.60 -9.63
C LYS A 71 12.34 20.14 -8.81
N ILE A 72 12.99 19.05 -9.19
CA ILE A 72 14.23 18.58 -8.56
C ILE A 72 15.37 19.57 -8.81
N GLU A 73 15.51 20.10 -10.02
CA GLU A 73 16.50 21.15 -10.32
C GLU A 73 16.24 22.45 -9.52
N GLU A 74 14.96 22.82 -9.35
CA GLU A 74 14.56 24.04 -8.61
C GLU A 74 14.80 23.88 -7.10
N LEU A 75 14.39 22.73 -6.53
CA LEU A 75 14.33 22.52 -5.09
C LEU A 75 15.55 21.80 -4.52
N LYS A 76 16.31 21.09 -5.34
CA LYS A 76 17.51 20.31 -4.99
C LYS A 76 17.32 19.42 -3.76
N PRO A 77 16.31 18.55 -3.74
CA PRO A 77 16.09 17.62 -2.63
C PRO A 77 17.22 16.62 -2.52
N HIS A 78 17.44 16.11 -1.32
CA HIS A 78 18.32 14.96 -1.14
C HIS A 78 17.66 13.65 -1.58
N MET A 79 16.33 13.56 -1.46
CA MET A 79 15.60 12.34 -1.73
C MET A 79 14.27 12.60 -2.45
N LEU A 80 13.99 11.78 -3.45
CA LEU A 80 12.66 11.62 -4.03
C LEU A 80 12.08 10.29 -3.52
N LEU A 81 10.94 10.36 -2.81
CA LEU A 81 10.32 9.21 -2.18
C LEU A 81 8.93 8.96 -2.76
N PRO A 82 8.79 8.11 -3.77
CA PRO A 82 7.51 7.63 -4.26
C PRO A 82 6.74 6.89 -3.15
N THR A 83 5.42 7.11 -3.09
CA THR A 83 4.62 6.49 -2.03
C THR A 83 3.66 5.40 -2.53
N HIS A 84 3.56 5.21 -3.84
CA HIS A 84 2.66 4.25 -4.49
C HIS A 84 3.28 3.68 -5.77
N ASP A 85 2.46 3.17 -6.69
CA ASP A 85 2.90 2.46 -7.91
C ASP A 85 3.57 3.36 -8.95
N GLU A 86 3.53 4.69 -8.81
CA GLU A 86 4.33 5.62 -9.61
C GLU A 86 5.84 5.42 -9.40
N SER A 87 6.23 4.69 -8.33
CA SER A 87 7.62 4.26 -8.10
C SER A 87 8.20 3.50 -9.30
N VAL A 88 7.42 2.64 -9.94
CA VAL A 88 7.84 1.88 -11.13
C VAL A 88 8.16 2.83 -12.30
N ILE A 89 7.31 3.84 -12.52
CA ILE A 89 7.52 4.84 -13.57
C ILE A 89 8.78 5.65 -13.27
N ILE A 90 8.93 6.15 -12.06
CA ILE A 90 10.09 6.92 -11.64
C ILE A 90 11.38 6.10 -11.80
N MET A 91 11.38 4.83 -11.37
CA MET A 91 12.55 3.96 -11.48
C MET A 91 12.88 3.56 -12.91
N ARG A 92 11.92 3.53 -13.83
CA ARG A 92 12.15 3.33 -15.26
C ARG A 92 12.93 4.50 -15.90
N HIS A 93 12.78 5.70 -15.35
CA HIS A 93 13.43 6.92 -15.78
C HIS A 93 14.55 7.38 -14.82
N LYS A 94 15.06 6.48 -13.97
CA LYS A 94 16.04 6.84 -12.91
C LYS A 94 17.26 7.56 -13.46
N ASP A 95 17.76 7.12 -14.60
CA ASP A 95 18.98 7.68 -15.25
C ASP A 95 18.77 9.12 -15.78
N GLU A 96 17.54 9.62 -15.81
CA GLU A 96 17.24 11.00 -16.19
C GLU A 96 17.28 11.98 -15.00
N PHE A 97 17.39 11.48 -13.77
CA PHE A 97 17.51 12.28 -12.56
C PHE A 97 19.00 12.47 -12.16
N PRO A 98 19.32 13.51 -11.35
CA PRO A 98 20.69 13.69 -10.85
C PRO A 98 21.22 12.44 -10.14
N GLU A 99 22.51 12.12 -10.33
CA GLU A 99 23.15 10.94 -9.73
C GLU A 99 23.17 10.98 -8.18
N ASP A 100 23.22 12.17 -7.59
CA ASP A 100 23.23 12.39 -6.15
C ASP A 100 21.82 12.37 -5.53
N LEU A 101 20.77 12.31 -6.36
CA LEU A 101 19.40 12.18 -5.88
C LEU A 101 19.13 10.75 -5.42
N ILE A 102 18.80 10.60 -4.15
CA ILE A 102 18.45 9.31 -3.57
C ILE A 102 16.99 8.97 -3.94
N ILE A 103 16.77 7.83 -4.60
CA ILE A 103 15.45 7.22 -4.81
C ILE A 103 15.53 5.81 -4.22
N PRO A 104 15.02 5.57 -2.99
CA PRO A 104 15.29 4.36 -2.22
C PRO A 104 14.38 3.20 -2.65
N TYR A 105 14.44 2.85 -3.91
CA TYR A 105 13.67 1.77 -4.55
C TYR A 105 14.55 0.92 -5.44
N GLU A 106 14.14 -0.31 -5.63
CA GLU A 106 14.71 -1.23 -6.61
C GLU A 106 14.47 -0.76 -8.05
N ASN A 107 15.20 -1.39 -8.98
CA ASN A 107 14.96 -1.17 -10.41
C ASN A 107 13.53 -1.56 -10.81
N ALA A 108 13.04 -0.93 -11.88
CA ALA A 108 11.66 -1.08 -12.34
C ALA A 108 11.28 -2.53 -12.68
N ASP A 109 12.21 -3.32 -13.20
CA ASP A 109 11.93 -4.71 -13.62
C ASP A 109 11.67 -5.61 -12.41
N LEU A 110 12.45 -5.46 -11.32
CA LEU A 110 12.21 -6.19 -10.08
C LEU A 110 10.90 -5.74 -9.41
N LEU A 111 10.62 -4.43 -9.39
CA LEU A 111 9.35 -3.92 -8.86
C LEU A 111 8.15 -4.50 -9.63
N LEU A 112 8.22 -4.55 -10.97
CA LEU A 112 7.18 -5.14 -11.82
C LEU A 112 7.03 -6.65 -11.59
N THR A 113 8.16 -7.37 -11.51
CA THR A 113 8.16 -8.82 -11.28
C THR A 113 7.48 -9.18 -9.96
N LEU A 114 7.81 -8.47 -8.88
CA LEU A 114 7.21 -8.70 -7.57
C LEU A 114 5.75 -8.25 -7.49
N SER A 115 5.37 -7.19 -8.23
CA SER A 115 3.99 -6.71 -8.28
C SER A 115 3.09 -7.58 -9.16
N ASN A 116 3.66 -8.37 -10.07
CA ASN A 116 2.92 -9.35 -10.86
C ASN A 116 2.56 -10.56 -9.99
N LYS A 117 1.27 -10.77 -9.76
CA LYS A 117 0.77 -11.79 -8.83
C LYS A 117 1.18 -13.22 -9.22
N ALA A 118 1.25 -13.52 -10.52
CA ALA A 118 1.66 -14.84 -10.98
C ALA A 118 3.16 -15.08 -10.73
N SER A 119 4.01 -14.11 -11.08
CA SER A 119 5.46 -14.17 -10.84
C SER A 119 5.77 -14.21 -9.34
N ALA A 120 5.09 -13.40 -8.53
CA ALA A 120 5.28 -13.39 -7.08
C ALA A 120 4.82 -14.72 -6.43
N THR A 121 3.70 -15.32 -6.88
CA THR A 121 3.25 -16.64 -6.42
C THR A 121 4.24 -17.72 -6.79
N GLN A 122 4.80 -17.69 -8.00
CA GLN A 122 5.82 -18.65 -8.42
C GLN A 122 7.09 -18.51 -7.58
N LEU A 123 7.58 -17.29 -7.36
CA LEU A 123 8.73 -17.02 -6.50
C LEU A 123 8.48 -17.51 -5.06
N ALA A 124 7.28 -17.26 -4.52
CA ALA A 124 6.91 -17.75 -3.18
C ALA A 124 7.00 -19.28 -3.09
N LYS A 125 6.50 -20.01 -4.10
CA LYS A 125 6.63 -21.48 -4.17
C LYS A 125 8.09 -21.93 -4.18
N GLU A 126 8.94 -21.29 -4.98
CA GLU A 126 10.38 -21.58 -5.07
C GLU A 126 11.11 -21.33 -3.75
N CYS A 127 10.63 -20.40 -2.94
CA CYS A 127 11.13 -20.12 -1.60
C CYS A 127 10.52 -21.03 -0.51
N GLY A 128 9.63 -21.98 -0.86
CA GLY A 128 8.93 -22.82 0.12
C GLY A 128 7.87 -22.10 0.94
N VAL A 129 7.44 -20.90 0.50
CA VAL A 129 6.34 -20.15 1.13
C VAL A 129 5.02 -20.76 0.69
N PRO A 130 4.09 -21.08 1.62
CA PRO A 130 2.81 -21.65 1.27
C PRO A 130 1.99 -20.72 0.37
N THR A 131 1.45 -21.27 -0.73
CA THR A 131 0.60 -20.52 -1.69
C THR A 131 -0.72 -21.25 -1.88
N PRO A 132 -1.77 -20.57 -2.39
CA PRO A 132 -2.96 -21.23 -2.91
C PRO A 132 -2.60 -22.16 -4.07
N CYS A 133 -3.43 -23.18 -4.29
CA CYS A 133 -3.36 -23.96 -5.53
C CYS A 133 -3.71 -23.05 -6.72
N VAL A 134 -2.89 -23.08 -7.77
CA VAL A 134 -3.11 -22.32 -9.01
C VAL A 134 -3.72 -23.27 -10.04
N TYR A 135 -4.79 -22.83 -10.71
CA TYR A 135 -5.46 -23.54 -11.80
C TYR A 135 -5.06 -22.91 -13.14
N THR A 136 -4.69 -23.75 -14.08
CA THR A 136 -4.34 -23.32 -15.46
C THR A 136 -5.52 -23.46 -16.41
N ASP A 137 -6.48 -24.33 -16.07
CA ASP A 137 -7.70 -24.57 -16.85
C ASP A 137 -8.94 -24.56 -15.94
N ILE A 138 -10.08 -24.14 -16.48
CA ILE A 138 -11.38 -24.16 -15.79
C ILE A 138 -11.78 -25.59 -15.37
N ASP A 139 -11.40 -26.60 -16.16
CA ASP A 139 -11.74 -28.01 -15.92
C ASP A 139 -10.95 -28.62 -14.75
N GLU A 140 -9.85 -27.98 -14.32
CA GLU A 140 -9.11 -28.37 -13.12
C GLU A 140 -9.83 -28.01 -11.81
N VAL A 141 -10.77 -27.05 -11.87
CA VAL A 141 -11.49 -26.52 -10.70
C VAL A 141 -12.52 -27.53 -10.20
N LYS A 142 -12.23 -28.14 -9.06
CA LYS A 142 -13.10 -29.19 -8.44
C LYS A 142 -14.06 -28.63 -7.38
N SER A 143 -13.77 -27.45 -6.84
CA SER A 143 -14.56 -26.84 -5.76
C SER A 143 -14.65 -25.33 -5.93
N TYR A 144 -15.77 -24.74 -5.50
CA TYR A 144 -16.06 -23.32 -5.54
C TYR A 144 -16.38 -22.80 -4.13
N PRO A 145 -16.21 -21.46 -3.85
CA PRO A 145 -15.70 -20.47 -4.79
C PRO A 145 -14.18 -20.62 -5.03
N ILE A 146 -13.68 -20.03 -6.11
CA ILE A 146 -12.26 -19.80 -6.35
C ILE A 146 -11.95 -18.29 -6.40
N VAL A 147 -10.68 -17.94 -6.47
CA VAL A 147 -10.24 -16.57 -6.75
C VAL A 147 -9.92 -16.44 -8.23
N PHE A 148 -10.55 -15.50 -8.91
CA PHE A 148 -10.23 -15.08 -10.27
C PHE A 148 -9.74 -13.64 -10.23
N LYS A 149 -8.51 -13.38 -10.67
CA LYS A 149 -7.92 -12.03 -10.63
C LYS A 149 -7.01 -11.77 -11.83
N THR A 150 -6.88 -10.49 -12.23
CA THR A 150 -5.83 -10.10 -13.18
C THR A 150 -4.47 -10.13 -12.47
N VAL A 151 -3.41 -10.53 -13.19
CA VAL A 151 -2.05 -10.62 -12.62
C VAL A 151 -1.50 -9.24 -12.23
N ILE A 152 -1.89 -8.19 -12.94
CA ILE A 152 -1.58 -6.79 -12.63
C ILE A 152 -2.87 -6.08 -12.24
N GLY A 153 -2.87 -5.35 -11.13
CA GLY A 153 -4.01 -4.57 -10.67
C GLY A 153 -4.00 -4.34 -9.17
N ASN A 154 -4.57 -3.21 -8.75
CA ASN A 154 -4.52 -2.71 -7.38
C ASN A 154 -5.92 -2.61 -6.76
N SER A 155 -5.97 -2.62 -5.44
CA SER A 155 -7.18 -2.35 -4.64
C SER A 155 -8.34 -3.32 -4.88
N ALA A 156 -8.06 -4.57 -5.22
CA ALA A 156 -9.05 -5.64 -5.44
C ALA A 156 -10.13 -5.34 -6.51
N LYS A 157 -9.91 -4.38 -7.40
CA LYS A 157 -10.90 -3.98 -8.42
C LYS A 157 -11.17 -5.07 -9.46
N THR A 158 -10.19 -5.94 -9.67
CA THR A 158 -10.24 -7.04 -10.64
C THR A 158 -10.08 -8.40 -9.95
N VAL A 159 -10.57 -8.50 -8.70
CA VAL A 159 -10.61 -9.75 -7.94
C VAL A 159 -12.06 -10.18 -7.81
N PHE A 160 -12.37 -11.38 -8.26
CA PHE A 160 -13.71 -11.97 -8.28
C PHE A 160 -13.69 -13.34 -7.58
N PHE A 161 -14.84 -13.75 -7.08
CA PHE A 161 -15.02 -15.01 -6.36
C PHE A 161 -16.16 -15.80 -7.01
N PRO A 162 -15.95 -16.34 -8.23
CA PRO A 162 -16.99 -17.13 -8.89
C PRO A 162 -17.36 -18.33 -8.03
N SER A 163 -18.68 -18.57 -7.91
CA SER A 163 -19.28 -19.62 -7.09
C SER A 163 -19.69 -20.85 -7.91
N SER A 164 -19.50 -20.80 -9.23
CA SER A 164 -19.82 -21.88 -10.16
C SER A 164 -18.94 -21.83 -11.42
N LYS A 165 -18.93 -22.95 -12.17
CA LYS A 165 -18.24 -23.05 -13.46
C LYS A 165 -18.80 -22.06 -14.48
N ASP A 166 -20.12 -21.82 -14.46
CA ASP A 166 -20.78 -20.87 -15.38
C ASP A 166 -20.34 -19.42 -15.09
N GLU A 167 -20.24 -19.01 -13.82
CA GLU A 167 -19.73 -17.69 -13.46
C GLU A 167 -18.25 -17.55 -13.85
N LEU A 168 -17.44 -18.57 -13.63
CA LEU A 168 -16.04 -18.57 -14.02
C LEU A 168 -15.88 -18.44 -15.54
N SER A 169 -16.63 -19.19 -16.32
CA SER A 169 -16.63 -19.12 -17.80
C SER A 169 -17.01 -17.74 -18.31
N LYS A 170 -18.00 -17.06 -17.68
CA LYS A 170 -18.36 -15.68 -18.02
C LYS A 170 -17.23 -14.71 -17.74
N LEU A 171 -16.54 -14.85 -16.59
CA LEU A 171 -15.40 -14.01 -16.24
C LEU A 171 -14.23 -14.21 -17.21
N THR A 172 -13.90 -15.46 -17.54
CA THR A 172 -12.83 -15.78 -18.50
C THR A 172 -13.09 -15.15 -19.87
N ASN A 173 -14.34 -15.21 -20.35
CA ASN A 173 -14.72 -14.56 -21.60
C ASN A 173 -14.65 -13.04 -21.51
N THR A 174 -15.06 -12.45 -20.37
CA THR A 174 -15.05 -10.99 -20.16
C THR A 174 -13.63 -10.45 -20.10
N TYR A 175 -12.70 -11.20 -19.51
CA TYR A 175 -11.31 -10.80 -19.30
C TYR A 175 -10.33 -11.52 -20.26
N CYS A 176 -10.79 -12.00 -21.43
CA CYS A 176 -9.97 -12.75 -22.39
C CYS A 176 -8.74 -11.98 -22.92
N ASN A 177 -8.73 -10.65 -22.85
CA ASN A 177 -7.60 -9.80 -23.25
C ASN A 177 -6.64 -9.47 -22.10
N TYR A 178 -6.84 -10.03 -20.92
CA TYR A 178 -6.01 -9.81 -19.75
C TYR A 178 -5.29 -11.11 -19.36
N GLU A 179 -4.10 -10.97 -18.86
CA GLU A 179 -3.44 -12.08 -18.17
C GLU A 179 -4.14 -12.27 -16.82
N ILE A 180 -4.64 -13.49 -16.60
CA ILE A 180 -5.45 -13.84 -15.43
C ILE A 180 -4.74 -14.89 -14.58
N LEU A 181 -5.06 -14.89 -13.29
CA LEU A 181 -4.64 -15.89 -12.32
C LEU A 181 -5.89 -16.47 -11.65
N MET A 182 -6.05 -17.79 -11.74
CA MET A 182 -7.09 -18.54 -11.06
C MET A 182 -6.48 -19.32 -9.89
N GLU A 183 -6.98 -19.09 -8.69
CA GLU A 183 -6.43 -19.70 -7.48
C GLU A 183 -7.53 -20.29 -6.60
N GLU A 184 -7.14 -21.25 -5.80
CA GLU A 184 -7.96 -21.77 -4.71
C GLU A 184 -8.39 -20.63 -3.79
N TYR A 185 -9.65 -20.60 -3.40
CA TYR A 185 -10.13 -19.67 -2.39
C TYR A 185 -9.72 -20.15 -1.00
N ILE A 186 -8.91 -19.35 -0.32
CA ILE A 186 -8.53 -19.58 1.07
C ILE A 186 -9.39 -18.67 1.95
N GLY A 187 -10.13 -19.26 2.87
CA GLY A 187 -10.86 -18.52 3.91
C GLY A 187 -9.93 -17.86 4.93
N GLY A 188 -10.48 -17.36 6.03
CA GLY A 188 -9.69 -16.81 7.13
C GLY A 188 -9.51 -15.28 7.09
N CYS A 189 -8.49 -14.82 7.79
CA CYS A 189 -8.19 -13.39 7.98
C CYS A 189 -7.00 -12.94 7.13
N ASP A 190 -7.02 -11.67 6.72
CA ASP A 190 -5.92 -11.04 6.01
C ASP A 190 -4.85 -10.57 7.01
N TYR A 191 -3.60 -10.90 6.72
CA TYR A 191 -2.41 -10.45 7.42
C TYR A 191 -1.50 -9.75 6.43
N SER A 192 -0.80 -8.73 6.89
CA SER A 192 0.23 -8.05 6.10
C SER A 192 1.53 -7.95 6.89
N VAL A 193 2.64 -8.22 6.21
CA VAL A 193 4.00 -8.03 6.74
C VAL A 193 4.57 -6.79 6.06
N ASP A 194 4.63 -5.68 6.79
CA ASP A 194 5.33 -4.47 6.32
C ASP A 194 6.79 -4.55 6.71
N CYS A 195 7.71 -4.32 5.79
CA CYS A 195 9.13 -4.48 6.04
C CYS A 195 10.00 -3.43 5.34
N VAL A 196 11.20 -3.26 5.91
CA VAL A 196 12.33 -2.58 5.31
C VAL A 196 13.48 -3.57 5.19
N ARG A 197 14.05 -3.72 3.99
CA ARG A 197 15.29 -4.44 3.75
C ARG A 197 16.27 -3.55 3.02
N TRP A 198 17.49 -3.43 3.52
CA TRP A 198 18.51 -2.53 2.95
C TRP A 198 19.92 -2.96 3.36
N ASN A 199 20.76 -3.38 2.42
CA ASN A 199 22.19 -3.70 2.69
C ASN A 199 22.42 -4.55 3.95
N GLY A 200 21.68 -5.67 4.08
CA GLY A 200 21.76 -6.56 5.23
C GLY A 200 20.91 -6.16 6.45
N PHE A 201 20.40 -4.93 6.50
CA PHE A 201 19.39 -4.56 7.49
C PHE A 201 18.05 -5.23 7.14
N TRP A 202 17.38 -5.76 8.15
CA TRP A 202 16.04 -6.29 8.07
C TRP A 202 15.22 -5.89 9.28
N MET A 203 14.04 -5.37 9.04
CA MET A 203 13.03 -5.17 10.08
C MET A 203 11.64 -5.31 9.46
N SER A 204 10.74 -5.97 10.18
CA SER A 204 9.36 -6.18 9.76
C SER A 204 8.38 -5.98 10.90
N SER A 205 7.12 -5.80 10.55
CA SER A 205 5.97 -5.79 11.46
C SER A 205 4.82 -6.52 10.83
N VAL A 206 4.07 -7.26 11.63
CA VAL A 206 2.89 -8.00 11.17
C VAL A 206 1.64 -7.36 11.78
N TYR A 207 0.65 -7.08 10.95
CA TYR A 207 -0.69 -6.76 11.44
C TYR A 207 -1.74 -7.63 10.77
N HIS A 208 -2.83 -7.86 11.46
CA HIS A 208 -4.00 -8.49 10.86
C HIS A 208 -5.13 -7.47 10.67
N ALA A 209 -5.98 -7.76 9.68
CA ALA A 209 -7.17 -6.97 9.41
C ALA A 209 -8.28 -7.27 10.43
N ILE A 210 -8.76 -6.25 11.13
CA ILE A 210 -9.98 -6.31 11.96
C ILE A 210 -11.20 -6.03 11.08
N LEU A 211 -11.10 -5.04 10.17
CA LEU A 211 -12.15 -4.66 9.23
C LEU A 211 -11.55 -4.32 7.86
N THR A 212 -12.17 -4.86 6.81
CA THR A 212 -11.82 -4.56 5.42
C THR A 212 -12.95 -3.82 4.72
N LYS A 213 -12.60 -3.01 3.71
CA LYS A 213 -13.54 -2.20 2.94
C LYS A 213 -14.56 -3.05 2.18
N THR A 214 -14.15 -4.20 1.68
CA THR A 214 -15.00 -5.17 0.97
C THR A 214 -15.05 -6.49 1.72
N ASN A 215 -16.18 -7.22 1.62
CA ASN A 215 -16.26 -8.57 2.16
C ASN A 215 -15.36 -9.52 1.36
N GLY A 216 -14.46 -10.21 2.04
CA GLY A 216 -13.55 -11.17 1.42
C GLY A 216 -12.17 -10.63 1.07
N GLY A 217 -11.82 -9.39 1.49
CA GLY A 217 -10.49 -8.81 1.29
C GLY A 217 -10.52 -7.34 0.86
N GLY A 218 -9.40 -6.85 0.33
CA GLY A 218 -9.23 -5.47 -0.11
C GLY A 218 -8.62 -4.57 0.96
N THR A 219 -8.72 -3.25 0.78
CA THR A 219 -8.09 -2.29 1.69
C THR A 219 -8.63 -2.41 3.11
N THR A 220 -7.74 -2.61 4.07
CA THR A 220 -8.06 -2.67 5.49
C THR A 220 -8.36 -1.28 6.04
N THR A 221 -9.38 -1.18 6.89
CA THR A 221 -9.74 0.07 7.58
C THR A 221 -9.46 0.05 9.07
N GLN A 222 -9.40 -1.14 9.68
CA GLN A 222 -9.03 -1.34 11.07
C GLN A 222 -8.05 -2.50 11.17
N ARG A 223 -6.98 -2.33 11.97
CA ARG A 223 -5.86 -3.28 12.06
C ARG A 223 -5.34 -3.38 13.48
N GLU A 224 -4.66 -4.48 13.75
CA GLU A 224 -3.95 -4.70 15.02
C GLU A 224 -2.57 -5.34 14.75
N ILE A 225 -1.53 -4.80 15.37
CA ILE A 225 -0.18 -5.39 15.36
C ILE A 225 -0.21 -6.70 16.16
N VAL A 226 0.34 -7.74 15.56
CA VAL A 226 0.48 -9.06 16.17
C VAL A 226 1.91 -9.56 16.05
N CYS A 227 2.30 -10.46 16.95
CA CYS A 227 3.55 -11.21 16.83
C CYS A 227 3.28 -12.46 16.02
N TYR A 228 3.84 -12.56 14.81
CA TYR A 228 3.70 -13.72 13.94
C TYR A 228 5.02 -14.05 13.22
N PRO A 229 6.01 -14.65 13.94
CA PRO A 229 7.36 -14.86 13.43
C PRO A 229 7.43 -15.69 12.13
N GLU A 230 6.50 -16.61 11.92
CA GLU A 230 6.46 -17.45 10.72
C GLU A 230 6.17 -16.61 9.47
N LEU A 231 5.23 -15.64 9.52
CA LEU A 231 4.95 -14.75 8.41
C LEU A 231 6.15 -13.82 8.12
N GLU A 232 6.82 -13.34 9.16
CA GLU A 232 8.04 -12.53 9.02
C GLU A 232 9.17 -13.34 8.35
N GLN A 233 9.31 -14.62 8.72
CA GLN A 233 10.28 -15.52 8.10
C GLN A 233 9.97 -15.75 6.62
N TYR A 234 8.73 -16.01 6.25
CA TYR A 234 8.33 -16.18 4.86
C TYR A 234 8.59 -14.92 4.03
N ALA A 235 8.25 -13.75 4.56
CA ALA A 235 8.55 -12.48 3.89
C ALA A 235 10.05 -12.29 3.69
N LYS A 236 10.86 -12.60 4.71
CA LYS A 236 12.32 -12.49 4.64
C LYS A 236 12.91 -13.45 3.59
N GLN A 237 12.48 -14.73 3.58
CA GLN A 237 12.95 -15.72 2.61
C GLN A 237 12.70 -15.29 1.17
N LEU A 238 11.50 -14.77 0.88
CA LEU A 238 11.13 -14.29 -0.46
C LEU A 238 12.00 -13.10 -0.89
N LEU A 239 12.18 -12.12 -0.01
CA LEU A 239 12.91 -10.89 -0.34
C LEU A 239 14.44 -11.10 -0.37
N ASP A 240 14.96 -12.01 0.45
CA ASP A 240 16.38 -12.40 0.41
C ASP A 240 16.72 -13.12 -0.91
N LYS A 241 15.79 -13.92 -1.45
CA LYS A 241 15.98 -14.65 -2.71
C LYS A 241 16.25 -13.73 -3.90
N VAL A 242 15.67 -12.53 -3.88
CA VAL A 242 15.81 -11.51 -4.96
C VAL A 242 16.70 -10.34 -4.56
N ASP A 243 17.34 -10.42 -3.40
CA ASP A 243 18.17 -9.35 -2.81
C ASP A 243 17.50 -7.98 -2.82
N PHE A 244 16.19 -7.94 -2.48
CA PHE A 244 15.37 -6.74 -2.51
C PHE A 244 15.90 -5.63 -1.60
N HIS A 245 15.91 -4.38 -2.07
CA HIS A 245 16.22 -3.20 -1.28
C HIS A 245 15.06 -2.19 -1.31
N GLY A 246 14.63 -1.74 -0.15
CA GLY A 246 13.53 -0.76 -0.05
C GLY A 246 12.50 -1.13 1.01
N VAL A 247 11.28 -0.65 0.76
CA VAL A 247 10.08 -0.97 1.54
C VAL A 247 9.12 -1.79 0.71
N CYS A 248 8.48 -2.77 1.35
CA CYS A 248 7.36 -3.47 0.75
C CYS A 248 6.43 -4.05 1.81
N GLY A 249 5.25 -4.47 1.37
CA GLY A 249 4.33 -5.25 2.16
C GLY A 249 4.01 -6.57 1.47
N LEU A 250 3.97 -7.65 2.23
CA LEU A 250 3.55 -8.97 1.76
C LEU A 250 2.23 -9.34 2.43
N ASP A 251 1.25 -9.68 1.62
CA ASP A 251 -0.07 -10.04 2.11
C ASP A 251 -0.23 -11.56 2.16
N PHE A 252 -0.79 -12.02 3.26
CA PHE A 252 -1.06 -13.43 3.56
C PHE A 252 -2.50 -13.61 3.99
N ARG A 253 -3.02 -14.81 3.78
CA ARG A 253 -4.27 -15.26 4.37
C ARG A 253 -3.99 -16.38 5.38
N VAL A 254 -4.61 -16.29 6.56
CA VAL A 254 -4.45 -17.28 7.62
C VAL A 254 -5.82 -17.80 8.05
N VAL A 255 -6.00 -19.10 7.99
CA VAL A 255 -7.20 -19.81 8.46
C VAL A 255 -7.01 -20.18 9.93
N SER A 256 -7.71 -19.51 10.84
CA SER A 256 -7.50 -19.65 12.28
C SER A 256 -7.71 -21.07 12.78
N GLU A 257 -8.70 -21.79 12.24
CA GLU A 257 -9.08 -23.15 12.67
C GLU A 257 -8.04 -24.21 12.32
N SER A 258 -7.35 -24.05 11.19
CA SER A 258 -6.37 -25.04 10.70
C SER A 258 -4.92 -24.59 10.82
N GLY A 259 -4.69 -23.30 11.10
CA GLY A 259 -3.36 -22.68 11.03
C GLY A 259 -2.81 -22.58 9.60
N ARG A 260 -3.63 -22.88 8.57
CA ARG A 260 -3.19 -22.82 7.18
C ARG A 260 -2.85 -21.38 6.78
N ILE A 261 -1.64 -21.19 6.27
CA ILE A 261 -1.14 -19.93 5.73
C ILE A 261 -1.15 -20.01 4.20
N ALA A 262 -1.44 -18.91 3.55
CA ALA A 262 -1.30 -18.76 2.10
C ALA A 262 -0.80 -17.35 1.75
N PHE A 263 0.27 -17.27 0.98
CA PHE A 263 0.77 -16.02 0.38
C PHE A 263 -0.23 -15.51 -0.68
N ILE A 264 -0.43 -14.20 -0.75
CA ILE A 264 -1.41 -13.55 -1.65
C ILE A 264 -0.74 -12.65 -2.68
N GLU A 265 0.10 -11.70 -2.24
CA GLU A 265 0.76 -10.73 -3.13
C GLU A 265 1.91 -9.99 -2.44
N VAL A 266 2.76 -9.35 -3.24
CA VAL A 266 3.74 -8.35 -2.79
C VAL A 266 3.29 -6.97 -3.25
N ASN A 267 3.31 -6.01 -2.34
CA ASN A 267 3.15 -4.60 -2.60
C ASN A 267 4.53 -3.93 -2.50
N THR A 268 5.17 -3.62 -3.64
CA THR A 268 6.55 -3.08 -3.70
C THR A 268 6.61 -1.59 -3.34
N ARG A 269 5.93 -1.20 -2.27
CA ARG A 269 5.74 0.18 -1.79
C ARG A 269 5.30 0.20 -0.34
N PHE A 270 5.20 1.39 0.21
CA PHE A 270 4.49 1.58 1.48
C PHE A 270 3.04 1.09 1.37
N THR A 271 2.58 0.34 2.37
CA THR A 271 1.22 -0.20 2.37
C THR A 271 0.19 0.77 2.93
N GLY A 272 -1.09 0.49 2.68
CA GLY A 272 -2.19 1.25 3.26
C GLY A 272 -2.27 1.19 4.78
N GLY A 273 -1.54 0.28 5.41
CA GLY A 273 -1.47 0.07 6.85
C GLY A 273 -0.36 0.84 7.57
N LEU A 274 0.42 1.68 6.89
CA LEU A 274 1.64 2.32 7.38
C LEU A 274 1.54 3.00 8.76
N ALA A 275 0.38 3.56 9.11
CA ALA A 275 0.17 4.14 10.43
C ALA A 275 0.35 3.12 11.57
N THR A 276 0.08 1.83 11.31
CA THR A 276 0.07 0.76 12.30
C THR A 276 1.49 0.45 12.82
N PRO A 277 2.49 0.12 11.97
CA PRO A 277 3.87 -0.06 12.43
C PRO A 277 4.45 1.20 13.05
N ILE A 278 4.17 2.40 12.53
CA ILE A 278 4.64 3.66 13.12
C ILE A 278 4.11 3.81 14.55
N ALA A 279 2.80 3.60 14.77
CA ALA A 279 2.20 3.67 16.10
C ALA A 279 2.75 2.60 17.06
N ALA A 280 3.14 1.44 16.52
CA ALA A 280 3.76 0.36 17.28
C ALA A 280 5.24 0.61 17.64
N GLY A 281 5.89 1.63 17.07
CA GLY A 281 7.27 2.00 17.33
C GLY A 281 8.26 1.63 16.21
N PHE A 282 7.79 1.14 15.06
CA PHE A 282 8.58 0.93 13.86
C PHE A 282 8.29 2.04 12.84
N ASP A 283 9.06 3.11 12.89
CA ASP A 283 8.96 4.25 11.98
C ASP A 283 9.60 3.92 10.62
N ILE A 284 8.86 3.21 9.78
CA ILE A 284 9.33 2.73 8.47
C ILE A 284 9.88 3.86 7.59
N PRO A 285 9.20 5.03 7.40
CA PRO A 285 9.72 6.10 6.58
C PRO A 285 11.06 6.66 7.09
N TRP A 286 11.16 6.86 8.39
CA TRP A 286 12.40 7.34 9.01
C TRP A 286 13.53 6.32 8.89
N THR A 287 13.24 5.04 9.14
CA THR A 287 14.21 3.95 9.01
C THR A 287 14.74 3.88 7.58
N LEU A 288 13.88 3.91 6.57
CA LEU A 288 14.29 3.92 5.16
C LEU A 288 15.13 5.15 4.81
N TYR A 289 14.70 6.35 5.26
CA TYR A 289 15.45 7.58 5.01
C TYR A 289 16.88 7.48 5.55
N LYS A 290 17.05 7.00 6.78
CA LYS A 290 18.35 6.85 7.43
C LYS A 290 19.23 5.82 6.69
N LEU A 291 18.68 4.66 6.38
CA LEU A 291 19.40 3.60 5.67
C LEU A 291 19.86 4.07 4.29
N ALA A 292 18.98 4.72 3.52
CA ALA A 292 19.29 5.17 2.18
C ALA A 292 20.27 6.36 2.16
N LYS A 293 20.20 7.28 3.14
CA LYS A 293 21.05 8.47 3.19
C LYS A 293 22.36 8.22 3.94
N GLU A 294 22.31 7.47 5.05
CA GLU A 294 23.46 7.31 5.96
C GLU A 294 24.10 5.91 5.88
N GLY A 295 23.46 4.99 5.12
CA GLY A 295 23.94 3.62 4.95
C GLY A 295 23.68 2.71 6.17
N LYS A 296 23.16 3.24 7.29
CA LYS A 296 22.93 2.49 8.52
C LYS A 296 21.76 3.05 9.33
N PHE A 297 21.22 2.21 10.21
CA PHE A 297 20.21 2.58 11.19
C PHE A 297 20.60 2.02 12.55
N ASP A 298 20.99 2.88 13.48
CA ASP A 298 21.51 2.51 14.81
C ASP A 298 20.50 2.80 15.94
N GLU A 299 19.30 3.35 15.62
CA GLU A 299 18.28 3.65 16.62
C GLU A 299 17.58 2.36 17.09
N PRO A 300 17.33 2.18 18.39
CA PRO A 300 16.65 0.98 18.88
C PRO A 300 15.18 1.00 18.49
N ILE A 301 14.72 -0.04 17.78
CA ILE A 301 13.32 -0.26 17.47
C ILE A 301 12.71 -1.14 18.57
N LYS A 302 11.76 -0.58 19.33
CA LYS A 302 11.00 -1.31 20.35
C LYS A 302 9.53 -1.37 19.95
N MET A 303 9.19 -2.38 19.18
CA MET A 303 7.83 -2.57 18.70
C MET A 303 6.92 -3.17 19.77
N LYS A 304 5.67 -2.66 19.84
CA LYS A 304 4.64 -3.13 20.75
C LYS A 304 3.58 -3.91 19.98
N CYS A 305 3.25 -5.13 20.42
CA CYS A 305 2.10 -5.87 19.93
C CYS A 305 0.79 -5.34 20.52
N GLY A 306 -0.34 -5.63 19.88
CA GLY A 306 -1.67 -5.21 20.31
C GLY A 306 -2.04 -3.77 19.97
N ILE A 307 -1.18 -3.01 19.30
CA ILE A 307 -1.48 -1.65 18.83
C ILE A 307 -2.54 -1.71 17.74
N LYS A 308 -3.61 -0.95 17.93
CA LYS A 308 -4.77 -0.89 17.02
C LYS A 308 -4.84 0.44 16.31
N THR A 309 -5.06 0.40 15.01
CA THR A 309 -5.25 1.61 14.20
C THR A 309 -6.51 1.56 13.36
N LYS A 310 -6.99 2.74 12.99
CA LYS A 310 -8.25 2.92 12.28
C LYS A 310 -8.14 4.02 11.24
N TRP A 311 -8.60 3.74 10.03
CA TRP A 311 -8.79 4.75 9.00
C TRP A 311 -10.23 5.26 9.01
N ILE A 312 -10.43 6.47 9.56
CA ILE A 312 -11.76 7.04 9.82
C ILE A 312 -12.56 7.18 8.52
N LEU A 313 -12.00 7.85 7.52
CA LEU A 313 -12.69 8.05 6.24
C LEU A 313 -12.94 6.72 5.52
N GLY A 314 -12.02 5.75 5.65
CA GLY A 314 -12.20 4.39 5.14
C GLY A 314 -13.40 3.68 5.75
N ASP A 315 -13.61 3.82 7.04
CA ASP A 315 -14.79 3.28 7.73
C ASP A 315 -16.08 3.95 7.27
N VAL A 316 -16.08 5.27 7.07
CA VAL A 316 -17.24 5.99 6.51
C VAL A 316 -17.57 5.50 5.09
N ILE A 317 -16.57 5.32 4.24
CA ILE A 317 -16.74 4.79 2.88
C ILE A 317 -17.28 3.35 2.93
N THR A 318 -16.74 2.52 3.85
CA THR A 318 -17.19 1.14 4.06
C THR A 318 -18.64 1.08 4.50
N LEU A 319 -19.00 1.90 5.48
CA LEU A 319 -20.39 2.01 5.99
C LEU A 319 -21.35 2.39 4.86
N THR A 320 -21.00 3.44 4.10
CA THR A 320 -21.83 3.92 2.99
C THR A 320 -22.00 2.84 1.91
N GLY A 321 -20.92 2.18 1.51
CA GLY A 321 -20.95 1.10 0.51
C GLY A 321 -21.79 -0.10 0.97
N ARG A 322 -21.69 -0.50 2.24
CA ARG A 322 -22.47 -1.63 2.79
C ARG A 322 -23.93 -1.29 2.99
N LEU A 323 -24.26 -0.06 3.37
CA LEU A 323 -25.65 0.43 3.43
C LEU A 323 -26.30 0.41 2.04
N LEU A 324 -25.64 0.96 1.03
CA LEU A 324 -26.15 1.01 -0.34
C LEU A 324 -26.34 -0.39 -0.96
N THR A 325 -25.55 -1.36 -0.55
CA THR A 325 -25.64 -2.76 -1.04
C THR A 325 -26.48 -3.66 -0.15
N LEU A 326 -27.06 -3.15 0.92
CA LEU A 326 -27.82 -3.90 1.95
C LEU A 326 -27.02 -5.08 2.56
N LYS A 327 -25.69 -4.96 2.63
CA LYS A 327 -24.77 -5.99 3.15
C LYS A 327 -24.21 -5.65 4.53
N LEU A 328 -24.68 -4.58 5.17
CA LEU A 328 -24.20 -4.15 6.48
C LEU A 328 -24.64 -5.13 7.58
N LYS A 329 -23.65 -5.68 8.32
CA LYS A 329 -23.91 -6.49 9.51
C LYS A 329 -23.89 -5.62 10.76
N TRP A 330 -24.72 -5.98 11.74
CA TRP A 330 -24.81 -5.25 13.02
C TRP A 330 -23.47 -5.18 13.79
N VAL A 331 -22.70 -6.26 13.74
CA VAL A 331 -21.36 -6.31 14.35
C VAL A 331 -20.41 -5.29 13.69
N GLU A 332 -20.43 -5.18 12.37
CA GLU A 332 -19.60 -4.24 11.60
C GLU A 332 -20.01 -2.79 11.87
N LEU A 333 -21.32 -2.52 11.98
CA LEU A 333 -21.80 -1.19 12.36
C LEU A 333 -21.25 -0.78 13.72
N LYS A 334 -21.28 -1.69 14.72
CA LYS A 334 -20.69 -1.44 16.05
C LYS A 334 -19.18 -1.18 15.97
N GLN A 335 -18.45 -1.94 15.17
CA GLN A 335 -17.01 -1.76 14.94
C GLN A 335 -16.71 -0.41 14.28
N ILE A 336 -17.46 -0.03 13.25
CA ILE A 336 -17.29 1.24 12.54
C ILE A 336 -17.56 2.43 13.47
N LEU A 337 -18.60 2.37 14.28
CA LEU A 337 -18.97 3.43 15.22
C LEU A 337 -18.13 3.45 16.50
N ASN A 338 -17.31 2.43 16.74
CA ASN A 338 -16.43 2.41 17.89
C ASN A 338 -15.16 3.22 17.60
N PHE A 339 -14.90 4.22 18.43
CA PHE A 339 -13.66 5.03 18.42
C PHE A 339 -12.79 4.77 19.65
N THR A 340 -13.25 3.92 20.56
CA THR A 340 -12.49 3.55 21.76
C THR A 340 -11.63 2.30 21.49
N GLY A 341 -10.47 2.21 22.13
CA GLY A 341 -9.58 1.06 21.99
C GLY A 341 -8.71 1.08 20.72
N PHE A 342 -8.62 2.22 20.04
CA PHE A 342 -7.63 2.47 18.98
C PHE A 342 -6.54 3.40 19.52
N ASP A 343 -5.29 3.06 19.24
CA ASP A 343 -4.11 3.81 19.67
C ASP A 343 -3.79 4.98 18.72
N CYS A 344 -4.19 4.85 17.44
CA CYS A 344 -3.90 5.82 16.41
C CYS A 344 -4.95 5.78 15.30
N PHE A 345 -5.12 6.91 14.60
CA PHE A 345 -5.90 7.03 13.37
C PHE A 345 -4.97 7.28 12.18
N ASP A 346 -5.28 6.71 11.02
CA ASP A 346 -4.44 6.83 9.83
C ASP A 346 -4.47 8.24 9.21
N ASP A 347 -5.62 8.89 9.30
CA ASP A 347 -5.99 10.12 8.59
C ASP A 347 -6.31 11.29 9.52
N TYR A 348 -6.24 11.08 10.84
CA TYR A 348 -6.54 12.11 11.83
C TYR A 348 -5.56 12.12 12.98
N TYR A 349 -5.00 13.31 13.26
CA TYR A 349 -4.18 13.57 14.43
C TYR A 349 -4.59 14.88 15.08
N TYR A 350 -4.70 14.89 16.40
CA TYR A 350 -5.16 16.05 17.15
C TYR A 350 -4.31 17.31 16.91
N ASP A 351 -3.01 17.13 16.71
CA ASP A 351 -2.07 18.21 16.45
C ASP A 351 -2.08 18.70 14.99
N ASP A 352 -2.84 18.03 14.08
CA ASP A 352 -2.95 18.35 12.65
C ASP A 352 -4.37 18.07 12.10
N LYS A 353 -5.36 18.46 12.87
CA LYS A 353 -6.78 18.11 12.69
C LYS A 353 -7.42 18.56 11.38
N PHE A 354 -6.83 19.53 10.68
CA PHE A 354 -7.38 20.05 9.42
C PHE A 354 -6.91 19.26 8.19
N ALA A 355 -5.88 18.45 8.30
CA ALA A 355 -5.36 17.66 7.18
C ALA A 355 -6.41 16.70 6.59
N ILE A 356 -7.26 16.09 7.42
CA ILE A 356 -8.35 15.18 6.98
C ILE A 356 -9.32 15.86 6.00
N LEU A 357 -9.52 17.20 6.09
CA LEU A 357 -10.34 17.93 5.14
C LEU A 357 -9.77 17.89 3.72
N GLY A 358 -8.46 17.74 3.58
CA GLY A 358 -7.80 17.54 2.30
C GLY A 358 -8.12 16.17 1.68
N GLU A 359 -8.15 15.10 2.48
CA GLU A 359 -8.57 13.79 2.02
C GLU A 359 -10.05 13.79 1.58
N MET A 360 -10.91 14.38 2.39
CA MET A 360 -12.34 14.56 2.05
C MET A 360 -12.52 15.35 0.75
N SER A 361 -11.78 16.46 0.58
CA SER A 361 -11.84 17.28 -0.62
C SER A 361 -11.45 16.50 -1.87
N TYR A 362 -10.40 15.68 -1.80
CA TYR A 362 -9.96 14.81 -2.88
C TYR A 362 -11.02 13.79 -3.30
N TYR A 363 -11.64 13.11 -2.33
CA TYR A 363 -12.73 12.15 -2.64
C TYR A 363 -13.96 12.83 -3.24
N LEU A 364 -14.33 14.02 -2.76
CA LEU A 364 -15.44 14.80 -3.33
C LEU A 364 -15.14 15.23 -4.77
N GLU A 365 -13.94 15.71 -5.05
CA GLU A 365 -13.51 16.07 -6.42
C GLU A 365 -13.61 14.87 -7.37
N LYS A 366 -13.14 13.68 -6.94
CA LYS A 366 -13.27 12.45 -7.72
C LYS A 366 -14.72 12.05 -7.97
N LEU A 367 -15.59 12.16 -6.98
CA LEU A 367 -17.02 11.86 -7.15
C LEU A 367 -17.68 12.78 -8.18
N VAL A 368 -17.35 14.07 -8.16
CA VAL A 368 -17.87 15.04 -9.14
C VAL A 368 -17.33 14.77 -10.55
N LYS A 369 -16.04 14.47 -10.69
CA LYS A 369 -15.43 14.14 -12.00
C LYS A 369 -16.03 12.85 -12.58
N ASN A 370 -16.20 11.80 -11.78
CA ASN A 370 -16.79 10.53 -12.24
C ASN A 370 -18.27 10.67 -12.64
N ARG A 371 -19.04 11.54 -11.98
CA ARG A 371 -20.41 11.83 -12.39
C ARG A 371 -20.49 12.57 -13.73
N LYS A 372 -19.54 13.46 -14.03
CA LYS A 372 -19.48 14.17 -15.32
C LYS A 372 -19.05 13.28 -16.49
N LEU A 373 -18.36 12.16 -16.23
CA LEU A 373 -17.97 11.18 -17.25
C LEU A 373 -19.09 10.17 -17.55
N ASN A 374 -20.08 10.06 -16.66
CA ASN A 374 -21.24 9.16 -16.79
C ASN A 374 -22.55 9.90 -17.15
N ALA A 375 -22.50 11.22 -17.36
CA ALA A 375 -23.58 12.06 -17.86
C ALA A 375 -23.30 12.53 -19.30
#